data_75b4d2297f09df0892a813ab0d191df0
#
_entry.id   75b4d2297f09df0892a813ab0d191df0
#
_cell.length_a   1.000
_cell.length_b   1.000
_cell.length_c   1.000
_cell.angle_alpha   90.00
_cell.angle_beta   90.00
_cell.angle_gamma   90.00
#
_symmetry.space_group_name_H-M   'P 1'
#
loop_
_entity.id
_entity.type
_entity.pdbx_description
1 polymer ?
#
loop_
_entity_poly.entity_id
_entity_poly.type
_entity_poly.pdbx_seq_one_letter_code
_entity_poly.pdbx_strand_id
1 'polypeptide(L)'
;MYKESLGNDLIRPPPFKSDERTSMREKVIEQKLASEVKKRGGISPKWVSPSFSGVPDRLVFLPNGKFGLVEVKAPNQHPRALQVSRHKLFERLGFRVYVLDNKKDIEGILDEIETA
;
A
#
# COMPACT_ATOMS: atom_id res chain seq x y z
N MET A 1 29.95 12.88 1.83
CA MET A 1 29.93 13.09 1.81
C MET A 1 29.72 12.76 1.85
N TYR A 2 30.14 12.67 1.33
CA TYR A 2 30.17 12.70 1.22
C TYR A 2 30.18 12.83 0.96
N LYS A 3 30.16 12.87 0.22
CA LYS A 3 30.33 13.32 -0.16
C LYS A 3 30.25 13.30 -0.41
N GLU A 4 30.68 13.33 -1.34
CA GLU A 4 30.82 13.77 -1.72
C GLU A 4 30.71 13.70 -1.99
N SER A 5 31.25 13.75 -2.62
CA SER A 5 31.31 14.08 -2.93
C SER A 5 31.14 13.94 -3.12
N LEU A 6 31.34 13.92 -3.90
CA LEU A 6 31.25 14.29 -4.22
C LEU A 6 30.81 14.37 -4.32
N GLY A 7 31.25 14.43 -4.90
CA GLY A 7 30.89 14.89 -5.21
C GLY A 7 30.24 14.81 -5.27
N ASN A 8 30.44 14.71 -5.68
CA ASN A 8 29.85 14.81 -5.81
C ASN A 8 29.14 14.65 -5.71
N ASP A 9 29.43 14.53 -6.12
CA ASP A 9 28.79 14.50 -6.12
C ASP A 9 28.20 14.33 -6.09
N LEU A 10 28.56 14.29 -6.45
CA LEU A 10 28.09 14.27 -6.50
C LEU A 10 27.36 14.02 -6.47
N ILE A 11 27.29 14.07 -6.81
CA ILE A 11 26.53 13.81 -6.91
C ILE A 11 25.62 13.58 -6.61
N ARG A 12 25.26 13.72 -7.10
CA ARG A 12 24.22 13.57 -7.07
C ARG A 12 23.41 13.30 -7.32
N PRO A 13 23.06 13.24 -7.39
CA PRO A 13 22.05 13.10 -7.70
C PRO A 13 21.30 12.98 -7.71
N PRO A 14 21.10 12.52 -8.23
CA PRO A 14 20.12 12.78 -8.44
C PRO A 14 19.38 12.88 -7.83
N PRO A 15 19.50 13.38 -8.11
CA PRO A 15 18.53 13.81 -7.44
C PRO A 15 17.44 13.22 -7.20
N PHE A 16 17.20 13.44 -7.79
CA PHE A 16 16.02 13.01 -7.27
C PHE A 16 15.80 11.59 -7.51
N LYS A 17 15.47 10.90 -6.55
CA LYS A 17 15.51 9.49 -6.60
C LYS A 17 14.18 8.92 -6.99
N SER A 18 14.18 7.85 -7.77
CA SER A 18 12.96 7.17 -8.13
C SER A 18 12.24 6.62 -6.90
N ASP A 19 12.97 6.23 -5.85
CA ASP A 19 12.42 5.76 -4.60
C ASP A 19 11.56 6.83 -3.93
N GLU A 20 12.00 8.07 -3.94
CA GLU A 20 11.27 9.16 -3.33
C GLU A 20 9.97 9.44 -4.06
N ARG A 21 10.02 9.42 -5.38
CA ARG A 21 8.82 9.60 -6.19
C ARG A 21 7.82 8.47 -5.98
N THR A 22 8.33 7.25 -5.94
CA THR A 22 7.50 6.08 -5.72
C THR A 22 6.81 6.17 -4.37
N SER A 23 7.56 6.55 -3.33
CA SER A 23 7.01 6.72 -1.99
C SER A 23 5.92 7.78 -1.95
N MET A 24 6.14 8.91 -2.63
CA MET A 24 5.16 9.98 -2.67
C MET A 24 3.89 9.55 -3.39
N ARG A 25 4.02 8.80 -4.48
CA ARG A 25 2.86 8.31 -5.23
C ARG A 25 2.05 7.30 -4.41
N GLU A 26 2.74 6.43 -3.69
CA GLU A 26 2.07 5.50 -2.78
C GLU A 26 1.31 6.26 -1.71
N LYS A 27 1.95 7.29 -1.14
CA LYS A 27 1.34 8.07 -0.07
C LYS A 27 0.04 8.73 -0.53
N VAL A 28 0.02 9.25 -1.75
CA VAL A 28 -1.19 9.86 -2.32
C VAL A 28 -2.32 8.82 -2.40
N ILE A 29 -2.00 7.62 -2.87
CA ILE A 29 -3.00 6.55 -2.98
C ILE A 29 -3.47 6.12 -1.59
N GLU A 30 -2.54 5.98 -0.63
CA GLU A 30 -2.89 5.63 0.75
C GLU A 30 -3.84 6.66 1.39
N GLN A 31 -3.55 7.93 1.18
CA GLN A 31 -4.38 8.99 1.74
C GLN A 31 -5.77 8.97 1.13
N LYS A 32 -5.85 8.72 -0.18
CA LYS A 32 -7.14 8.63 -0.85
C LYS A 32 -7.93 7.43 -0.34
N LEU A 33 -7.27 6.29 -0.17
CA LEU A 33 -7.92 5.10 0.37
C LEU A 33 -8.50 5.39 1.75
N ALA A 34 -7.68 5.94 2.65
CA ALA A 34 -8.13 6.23 4.01
C ALA A 34 -9.31 7.20 4.02
N SER A 35 -9.27 8.20 3.14
CA SER A 35 -10.35 9.18 3.02
C SER A 35 -11.65 8.53 2.54
N GLU A 36 -11.56 7.66 1.53
CA GLU A 36 -12.76 7.00 0.98
C GLU A 36 -13.34 6.02 1.98
N VAL A 37 -12.49 5.30 2.71
CA VAL A 37 -12.95 4.40 3.77
C VAL A 37 -13.68 5.17 4.85
N LYS A 38 -13.13 6.33 5.24
CA LYS A 38 -13.76 7.18 6.25
C LYS A 38 -15.13 7.65 5.79
N LYS A 39 -15.26 8.02 4.52
CA LYS A 39 -16.54 8.45 3.97
C LYS A 39 -17.60 7.36 4.06
N ARG A 40 -17.19 6.10 4.03
CA ARG A 40 -18.11 4.96 4.15
C ARG A 40 -18.35 4.55 5.60
N GLY A 41 -17.82 5.30 6.56
CA GLY A 41 -18.02 5.02 7.97
C GLY A 41 -17.01 4.06 8.57
N GLY A 42 -15.92 3.80 7.87
CA GLY A 42 -14.91 2.85 8.33
C GLY A 42 -13.60 3.49 8.70
N ILE A 43 -12.60 2.66 8.92
CA ILE A 43 -11.22 3.11 9.20
C ILE A 43 -10.25 2.25 8.42
N SER A 44 -9.10 2.84 8.09
CA SER A 44 -8.06 2.13 7.35
C SER A 44 -6.69 2.36 8.00
N PRO A 45 -6.41 1.69 9.13
CA PRO A 45 -5.13 1.84 9.81
C PRO A 45 -4.01 1.13 9.05
N LYS A 46 -2.79 1.59 9.25
CA LYS A 46 -1.62 0.88 8.75
C LYS A 46 -1.42 -0.40 9.53
N TRP A 47 -0.94 -1.43 8.83
CA TRP A 47 -0.60 -2.67 9.48
C TRP A 47 0.92 -2.80 9.53
N VAL A 48 1.48 -2.78 10.73
CA VAL A 48 2.91 -2.97 10.96
C VAL A 48 3.07 -4.28 11.72
N SER A 49 3.85 -5.20 11.16
CA SER A 49 4.06 -6.51 11.77
C SER A 49 5.56 -6.80 11.82
N PRO A 50 6.23 -6.45 12.92
CA PRO A 50 7.69 -6.63 13.00
C PRO A 50 8.14 -8.08 12.99
N SER A 51 7.30 -9.00 13.44
CA SER A 51 7.68 -10.41 13.54
C SER A 51 7.16 -11.24 12.37
N PHE A 52 6.43 -10.66 11.43
CA PHE A 52 5.87 -11.40 10.31
C PHE A 52 5.90 -10.49 9.08
N SER A 53 7.00 -10.55 8.33
CA SER A 53 7.25 -9.62 7.22
C SER A 53 6.37 -9.90 6.02
N GLY A 54 6.20 -8.88 5.18
CA GLY A 54 5.51 -9.00 3.90
C GLY A 54 4.01 -8.91 3.97
N VAL A 55 3.46 -8.48 5.11
CA VAL A 55 2.01 -8.29 5.25
C VAL A 55 1.54 -7.10 4.41
N PRO A 56 0.25 -7.08 4.02
CA PRO A 56 -0.32 -5.90 3.34
C PRO A 56 -0.21 -4.65 4.20
N ASP A 57 -0.13 -3.49 3.54
CA ASP A 57 0.14 -2.21 4.21
C ASP A 57 -1.02 -1.71 5.05
N ARG A 58 -2.24 -1.96 4.62
CA ARG A 58 -3.44 -1.36 5.20
C ARG A 58 -4.50 -2.38 5.51
N LEU A 59 -5.13 -2.19 6.66
CA LEU A 59 -6.34 -2.89 7.01
C LEU A 59 -7.50 -1.99 6.62
N VAL A 60 -8.60 -2.59 6.17
CA VAL A 60 -9.82 -1.85 5.89
C VAL A 60 -10.94 -2.45 6.71
N PHE A 61 -11.51 -1.63 7.59
CA PHE A 61 -12.67 -2.02 8.39
C PHE A 61 -13.85 -1.16 7.95
N LEU A 62 -14.89 -1.81 7.48
CA LEU A 62 -16.11 -1.13 7.07
C LEU A 62 -17.27 -1.56 7.93
N PRO A 63 -18.38 -0.78 7.97
CA PRO A 63 -19.55 -1.14 8.78
C PRO A 63 -20.04 -2.55 8.47
N ASN A 64 -20.73 -3.12 9.44
CA ASN A 64 -21.33 -4.46 9.36
C ASN A 64 -20.30 -5.57 9.33
N GLY A 65 -19.15 -5.34 9.95
CA GLY A 65 -18.10 -6.36 10.06
C GLY A 65 -17.37 -6.66 8.77
N LYS A 66 -17.42 -5.77 7.79
CA LYS A 66 -16.73 -5.99 6.51
C LYS A 66 -15.26 -5.65 6.66
N PHE A 67 -14.41 -6.49 6.10
CA PHE A 67 -12.97 -6.39 6.32
C PHE A 67 -12.20 -6.76 5.06
N GLY A 68 -11.10 -6.06 4.80
CA GLY A 68 -10.20 -6.38 3.69
C GLY A 68 -8.78 -5.96 4.00
N LEU A 69 -7.86 -6.55 3.25
CA LEU A 69 -6.43 -6.26 3.34
C LEU A 69 -6.01 -5.60 2.03
N VAL A 70 -5.25 -4.50 2.12
CA VAL A 70 -4.86 -3.76 0.93
C VAL A 70 -3.36 -3.51 0.94
N GLU A 71 -2.71 -3.92 -0.14
CA GLU A 71 -1.32 -3.60 -0.39
C GLU A 71 -1.28 -2.41 -1.33
N VAL A 72 -0.72 -1.29 -0.87
CA VAL A 72 -0.65 -0.08 -1.68
C VAL A 72 0.69 -0.04 -2.40
N LYS A 73 0.64 0.22 -3.70
CA LYS A 73 1.84 0.36 -4.53
C LYS A 73 1.71 1.62 -5.38
N ALA A 74 2.85 2.21 -5.72
CA ALA A 74 2.84 3.28 -6.71
C ALA A 74 2.42 2.72 -8.06
N PRO A 75 1.90 3.55 -8.97
CA PRO A 75 1.51 3.08 -10.30
C PRO A 75 2.66 2.34 -10.98
N ASN A 76 2.34 1.20 -11.57
CA ASN A 76 3.28 0.33 -12.30
C ASN A 76 4.32 -0.36 -11.42
N GLN A 77 4.13 -0.33 -10.10
CA GLN A 77 4.94 -1.11 -9.18
C GLN A 77 4.21 -2.38 -8.81
N HIS A 78 4.96 -3.42 -8.46
CA HIS A 78 4.37 -4.72 -8.14
C HIS A 78 4.82 -5.19 -6.76
N PRO A 79 4.03 -6.01 -6.08
CA PRO A 79 4.46 -6.59 -4.80
C PRO A 79 5.71 -7.44 -4.98
N ARG A 80 6.58 -7.42 -3.98
CA ARG A 80 7.76 -8.28 -3.97
C ARG A 80 7.36 -9.71 -3.71
N ALA A 81 8.28 -10.65 -4.00
CA ALA A 81 8.00 -12.08 -3.88
C ALA A 81 7.47 -12.47 -2.50
N LEU A 82 8.06 -11.92 -1.43
CA LEU A 82 7.60 -12.21 -0.08
C LEU A 82 6.17 -11.72 0.14
N GLN A 83 5.85 -10.54 -0.37
CA GLN A 83 4.50 -10.00 -0.26
C GLN A 83 3.49 -10.87 -0.99
N VAL A 84 3.84 -11.32 -2.20
CA VAL A 84 2.98 -12.22 -2.97
C VAL A 84 2.72 -13.51 -2.16
N SER A 85 3.76 -14.06 -1.56
CA SER A 85 3.64 -15.26 -0.74
C SER A 85 2.69 -15.06 0.44
N ARG A 86 2.80 -13.92 1.12
CA ARG A 86 1.92 -13.59 2.25
C ARG A 86 0.48 -13.39 1.79
N HIS A 87 0.30 -12.73 0.65
CA HIS A 87 -1.05 -12.53 0.10
C HIS A 87 -1.72 -13.88 -0.15
N LYS A 88 -0.98 -14.81 -0.73
CA LYS A 88 -1.53 -16.15 -0.99
C LYS A 88 -1.89 -16.87 0.30
N LEU A 89 -1.08 -16.69 1.34
CA LEU A 89 -1.36 -17.29 2.64
C LEU A 89 -2.69 -16.75 3.20
N PHE A 90 -2.86 -15.43 3.20
CA PHE A 90 -4.11 -14.83 3.71
C PHE A 90 -5.31 -15.28 2.90
N GLU A 91 -5.16 -15.39 1.58
CA GLU A 91 -6.25 -15.82 0.73
C GLU A 91 -6.63 -17.28 1.02
N ARG A 92 -5.64 -18.12 1.28
CA ARG A 92 -5.92 -19.51 1.67
C ARG A 92 -6.68 -19.59 2.99
N LEU A 93 -6.49 -18.60 3.85
CA LEU A 93 -7.20 -18.53 5.13
C LEU A 93 -8.58 -17.88 5.01
N GLY A 94 -8.94 -17.45 3.81
CA GLY A 94 -10.27 -16.89 3.55
C GLY A 94 -10.35 -15.38 3.61
N PHE A 95 -9.21 -14.69 3.67
CA PHE A 95 -9.20 -13.23 3.71
C PHE A 95 -8.87 -12.67 2.33
N ARG A 96 -9.57 -11.63 1.93
CA ARG A 96 -9.31 -11.00 0.64
C ARG A 96 -8.15 -10.03 0.75
N VAL A 97 -7.25 -10.09 -0.23
CA VAL A 97 -6.11 -9.18 -0.32
C VAL A 97 -6.18 -8.48 -1.68
N TYR A 98 -6.09 -7.17 -1.66
CA TYR A 98 -6.11 -6.36 -2.87
C TYR A 98 -4.79 -5.65 -3.04
N VAL A 99 -4.33 -5.54 -4.28
CA VAL A 99 -3.17 -4.69 -4.62
C VAL A 99 -3.74 -3.43 -5.25
N LEU A 100 -3.45 -2.30 -4.63
CA LEU A 100 -3.98 -1.01 -5.05
C LEU A 100 -2.84 -0.15 -5.56
N ASP A 101 -2.77 0.04 -6.87
CA ASP A 101 -1.73 0.85 -7.50
C ASP A 101 -2.31 2.01 -8.32
N ASN A 102 -3.61 2.24 -8.22
CA ASN A 102 -4.28 3.30 -8.96
C ASN A 102 -5.49 3.80 -8.17
N LYS A 103 -5.58 5.11 -8.01
CA LYS A 103 -6.71 5.72 -7.27
C LYS A 103 -8.08 5.33 -7.84
N LYS A 104 -8.12 5.05 -9.14
CA LYS A 104 -9.38 4.70 -9.80
C LYS A 104 -9.97 3.40 -9.28
N ASP A 105 -9.14 2.54 -8.71
CA ASP A 105 -9.59 1.21 -8.28
C ASP A 105 -10.12 1.19 -6.85
N ILE A 106 -9.97 2.30 -6.12
CA ILE A 106 -10.35 2.34 -4.70
C ILE A 106 -11.83 2.02 -4.51
N GLU A 107 -12.69 2.68 -5.26
CA GLU A 107 -14.13 2.47 -5.08
C GLU A 107 -14.54 1.04 -5.38
N GLY A 108 -14.00 0.47 -6.45
CA GLY A 108 -14.29 -0.93 -6.79
C GLY A 108 -13.84 -1.90 -5.71
N ILE A 109 -12.66 -1.66 -5.13
CA ILE A 109 -12.16 -2.49 -4.04
C ILE A 109 -13.08 -2.39 -2.82
N LEU A 110 -13.45 -1.18 -2.45
CA LEU A 110 -14.33 -0.98 -1.29
C LEU A 110 -15.71 -1.58 -1.52
N ASP A 111 -16.23 -1.47 -2.75
CA ASP A 111 -17.50 -2.11 -3.10
C ASP A 111 -17.42 -3.61 -2.92
N GLU A 112 -16.34 -4.24 -3.36
CA GLU A 112 -16.15 -5.68 -3.19
C GLU A 112 -16.08 -6.07 -1.70
N ILE A 113 -15.38 -5.29 -0.90
CA ILE A 113 -15.28 -5.56 0.52
C ILE A 113 -16.66 -5.47 1.17
N GLU A 114 -17.44 -4.48 0.79
CA GLU A 114 -18.78 -4.29 1.35
C GLU A 114 -19.75 -5.41 0.99
N THR A 115 -19.57 -5.98 -0.18
CA THR A 115 -20.51 -7.01 -0.66
C THR A 115 -20.06 -8.43 -0.37
N ALA A 116 -18.87 -8.59 0.16
CA ALA A 116 -18.32 -9.92 0.43
C ALA A 116 -18.97 -10.61 1.61
#